data_242617e1dba162b94d469df038386912
#
_entry.id   242617e1dba162b94d469df038386912
#
_cell.length_a   1.000
_cell.length_b   1.000
_cell.length_c   1.000
_cell.angle_alpha   90.00
_cell.angle_beta   90.00
_cell.angle_gamma   90.00
#
_symmetry.space_group_name_H-M   'P 1'
#
loop_
_entity.id
_entity.type
_entity.pdbx_description
1 polymer ?
#
loop_
_entity_poly.entity_id
_entity_poly.type
_entity_poly.pdbx_seq_one_letter_code
_entity_poly.pdbx_strand_id
1 'polypeptide(L)'
;MCGRNIQDWENALKKYENILDKNIQEKLKISYDGLEETEKDIFLDIACFLKGYKKDSVLNILRSCNLCPDEGIGRLIDKCLVTLEHGRLSMHELLQQMGREIVQQESKNLEKRSRIWHYKDSHKLLTKNMVYILCFSIFSIYFFNGFSLYNIEQKYNFLNICFI
;
A
#
# COMPACT_ATOMS: atom_id res chain seq x y z
N MET A 1 42.44 25.93 4.15
CA MET A 1 41.30 25.10 4.58
C MET A 1 40.05 25.68 3.96
N CYS A 2 39.49 25.04 2.95
CA CYS A 2 38.25 25.55 2.30
C CYS A 2 37.08 25.33 3.25
N GLY A 3 36.54 26.40 3.84
CA GLY A 3 35.31 26.38 4.60
C GLY A 3 34.15 26.11 3.65
N ARG A 4 33.64 24.88 3.65
CA ARG A 4 32.37 24.59 2.99
C ARG A 4 31.28 25.37 3.71
N ASN A 5 30.42 26.03 2.94
CA ASN A 5 29.25 26.74 3.45
C ASN A 5 28.27 25.72 4.09
N ILE A 6 27.46 26.15 5.03
CA ILE A 6 26.41 25.35 5.70
C ILE A 6 25.52 24.71 4.63
N GLN A 7 25.18 25.45 3.58
CA GLN A 7 24.38 24.97 2.45
C GLN A 7 25.02 23.77 1.71
N ASP A 8 26.37 23.78 1.60
CA ASP A 8 27.10 22.67 0.96
C ASP A 8 27.03 21.39 1.82
N TRP A 9 27.03 21.54 3.12
CA TRP A 9 26.86 20.43 4.05
C TRP A 9 25.44 19.87 4.03
N GLU A 10 24.42 20.72 4.01
CA GLU A 10 23.02 20.29 3.89
C GLU A 10 22.76 19.56 2.57
N ASN A 11 23.29 20.06 1.46
CA ASN A 11 23.20 19.40 0.18
C ASN A 11 23.92 18.05 0.14
N ALA A 12 25.09 17.97 0.79
CA ALA A 12 25.83 16.73 0.90
C ALA A 12 25.06 15.70 1.75
N LEU A 13 24.50 16.09 2.88
CA LEU A 13 23.68 15.21 3.73
C LEU A 13 22.48 14.67 2.96
N LYS A 14 21.70 15.51 2.30
CA LYS A 14 20.56 15.07 1.46
C LYS A 14 20.99 14.09 0.36
N LYS A 15 22.15 14.32 -0.24
CA LYS A 15 22.70 13.40 -1.25
C LYS A 15 23.07 12.04 -0.64
N TYR A 16 23.67 12.01 0.55
CA TYR A 16 24.03 10.77 1.24
C TYR A 16 22.78 10.02 1.71
N GLU A 17 21.78 10.69 2.24
CA GLU A 17 20.48 10.10 2.61
C GLU A 17 19.84 9.42 1.40
N ASN A 18 19.73 10.11 0.28
CA ASN A 18 19.16 9.55 -0.96
C ASN A 18 19.94 8.35 -1.52
N ILE A 19 21.28 8.33 -1.39
CA ILE A 19 22.11 7.19 -1.83
C ILE A 19 21.91 6.01 -0.88
N LEU A 20 21.86 6.26 0.41
CA LEU A 20 21.64 5.23 1.42
C LEU A 20 20.28 4.58 1.24
N ASP A 21 19.24 5.38 1.05
CA ASP A 21 17.88 4.92 0.81
C ASP A 21 17.78 4.04 -0.44
N LYS A 22 18.42 4.40 -1.54
CA LYS A 22 18.44 3.58 -2.76
C LYS A 22 19.11 2.23 -2.53
N ASN A 23 20.27 2.19 -1.88
CA ASN A 23 20.98 0.95 -1.59
C ASN A 23 20.17 0.03 -0.67
N ILE A 24 19.45 0.60 0.30
CA ILE A 24 18.56 -0.16 1.18
C ILE A 24 17.37 -0.66 0.39
N GLN A 25 16.74 0.17 -0.43
CA GLN A 25 15.59 -0.22 -1.26
C GLN A 25 15.95 -1.36 -2.23
N GLU A 26 17.12 -1.33 -2.87
CA GLU A 26 17.58 -2.42 -3.72
C GLU A 26 17.70 -3.75 -2.96
N LYS A 27 18.25 -3.74 -1.75
CA LYS A 27 18.34 -4.93 -0.90
C LYS A 27 16.96 -5.44 -0.45
N LEU A 28 16.06 -4.53 -0.09
CA LEU A 28 14.69 -4.87 0.29
C LEU A 28 13.92 -5.46 -0.90
N LYS A 29 14.17 -4.95 -2.10
CA LYS A 29 13.57 -5.45 -3.33
C LYS A 29 13.96 -6.90 -3.61
N ILE A 30 15.20 -7.31 -3.35
CA ILE A 30 15.63 -8.71 -3.47
C ILE A 30 14.76 -9.62 -2.60
N SER A 31 14.47 -9.21 -1.36
CA SER A 31 13.60 -9.98 -0.46
C SER A 31 12.17 -10.06 -0.96
N TYR A 32 11.64 -9.00 -1.57
CA TYR A 32 10.34 -8.96 -2.22
C TYR A 32 10.30 -9.84 -3.48
N ASP A 33 11.32 -9.74 -4.33
CA ASP A 33 11.39 -10.51 -5.59
C ASP A 33 11.43 -12.03 -5.34
N GLY A 34 11.97 -12.44 -4.18
CA GLY A 34 11.99 -13.83 -3.72
C GLY A 34 10.68 -14.31 -3.05
N LEU A 35 9.59 -13.53 -3.13
CA LEU A 35 8.25 -13.93 -2.68
C LEU A 35 7.51 -14.67 -3.80
N GLU A 36 6.59 -15.55 -3.41
CA GLU A 36 5.60 -16.10 -4.33
C GLU A 36 4.56 -15.02 -4.72
N GLU A 37 3.85 -15.21 -5.84
CA GLU A 37 2.92 -14.19 -6.34
C GLU A 37 1.82 -13.85 -5.33
N THR A 38 1.26 -14.84 -4.64
CA THR A 38 0.26 -14.63 -3.57
C THR A 38 0.83 -13.85 -2.38
N GLU A 39 2.10 -14.08 -2.03
CA GLU A 39 2.79 -13.36 -0.96
C GLU A 39 3.07 -11.91 -1.37
N LYS A 40 3.43 -11.68 -2.65
CA LYS A 40 3.61 -10.33 -3.21
C LYS A 40 2.31 -9.55 -3.14
N ASP A 41 1.19 -10.17 -3.51
CA ASP A 41 -0.12 -9.53 -3.42
C ASP A 41 -0.47 -9.14 -1.98
N ILE A 42 -0.29 -10.05 -1.03
CA ILE A 42 -0.53 -9.77 0.40
C ILE A 42 0.39 -8.64 0.90
N PHE A 43 1.68 -8.66 0.52
CA PHE A 43 2.63 -7.61 0.86
C PHE A 43 2.18 -6.24 0.35
N LEU A 44 1.77 -6.16 -0.93
CA LEU A 44 1.30 -4.91 -1.54
C LEU A 44 0.00 -4.42 -0.91
N ASP A 45 -0.92 -5.32 -0.52
CA ASP A 45 -2.15 -4.96 0.19
C ASP A 45 -1.84 -4.38 1.57
N ILE A 46 -0.90 -4.98 2.30
CA ILE A 46 -0.46 -4.45 3.59
C ILE A 46 0.20 -3.08 3.41
N ALA A 47 1.10 -2.92 2.44
CA ALA A 47 1.80 -1.66 2.18
C ALA A 47 0.86 -0.52 1.78
N CYS A 48 -0.16 -0.81 0.98
CA CYS A 48 -1.08 0.19 0.47
C CYS A 48 -2.22 0.52 1.45
N PHE A 49 -2.77 -0.49 2.16
CA PHE A 49 -4.05 -0.35 2.86
C PHE A 49 -4.07 -0.88 4.30
N LEU A 50 -3.36 -1.98 4.60
CA LEU A 50 -3.63 -2.79 5.78
C LEU A 50 -2.62 -2.61 6.92
N LYS A 51 -1.60 -1.75 6.75
CA LYS A 51 -0.64 -1.40 7.81
C LYS A 51 -1.39 -0.79 9.00
N GLY A 52 -1.12 -1.29 10.21
CA GLY A 52 -1.72 -0.82 11.46
C GLY A 52 -3.03 -1.51 11.84
N TYR A 53 -3.59 -2.39 10.99
CA TYR A 53 -4.81 -3.13 11.32
C TYR A 53 -4.53 -4.37 12.16
N LYS A 54 -5.53 -4.83 12.92
CA LYS A 54 -5.45 -6.09 13.68
C LYS A 54 -5.27 -7.26 12.72
N LYS A 55 -4.36 -8.19 13.06
CA LYS A 55 -4.06 -9.37 12.24
C LYS A 55 -5.32 -10.13 11.86
N ASP A 56 -6.23 -10.39 12.82
CA ASP A 56 -7.45 -11.15 12.55
C ASP A 56 -8.38 -10.46 11.54
N SER A 57 -8.48 -9.13 11.62
CA SER A 57 -9.24 -8.35 10.65
C SER A 57 -8.63 -8.46 9.25
N VAL A 58 -7.31 -8.37 9.15
CA VAL A 58 -6.59 -8.51 7.88
C VAL A 58 -6.77 -9.90 7.29
N LEU A 59 -6.66 -10.95 8.12
CA LEU A 59 -6.91 -12.32 7.68
C LEU A 59 -8.30 -12.49 7.07
N ASN A 60 -9.34 -11.98 7.74
CA ASN A 60 -10.71 -12.08 7.25
C ASN A 60 -10.90 -11.39 5.90
N ILE A 61 -10.25 -10.25 5.70
CA ILE A 61 -10.31 -9.49 4.47
C ILE A 61 -9.64 -10.25 3.32
N LEU A 62 -8.40 -10.66 3.53
CA LEU A 62 -7.62 -11.35 2.51
C LEU A 62 -8.25 -12.69 2.12
N ARG A 63 -8.90 -13.39 3.07
CA ARG A 63 -9.68 -14.60 2.77
C ARG A 63 -10.87 -14.30 1.87
N SER A 64 -11.55 -13.18 2.04
CA SER A 64 -12.64 -12.76 1.14
C SER A 64 -12.18 -12.48 -0.28
N CYS A 65 -10.88 -12.25 -0.48
CA CYS A 65 -10.24 -12.07 -1.78
C CYS A 65 -9.67 -13.38 -2.38
N ASN A 66 -10.05 -14.54 -1.84
CA ASN A 66 -9.53 -15.87 -2.23
C ASN A 66 -8.01 -16.03 -2.10
N LEU A 67 -7.39 -15.28 -1.21
CA LEU A 67 -5.99 -15.44 -0.84
C LEU A 67 -5.87 -16.39 0.35
N CYS A 68 -4.76 -17.11 0.46
CA CYS A 68 -4.40 -17.93 1.62
C CYS A 68 -3.53 -17.09 2.58
N PRO A 69 -4.12 -16.19 3.38
CA PRO A 69 -3.35 -15.16 4.08
C PRO A 69 -2.59 -15.67 5.29
N ASP A 70 -3.01 -16.79 5.88
CA ASP A 70 -2.39 -17.31 7.11
C ASP A 70 -0.92 -17.68 6.88
N GLU A 71 -0.66 -18.43 5.83
CA GLU A 71 0.69 -18.82 5.42
C GLU A 71 1.46 -17.64 4.85
N GLY A 72 0.85 -16.84 3.99
CA GLY A 72 1.49 -15.69 3.37
C GLY A 72 1.94 -14.63 4.39
N ILE A 73 1.10 -14.26 5.35
CA ILE A 73 1.49 -13.34 6.42
C ILE A 73 2.59 -13.96 7.30
N GLY A 74 2.52 -15.24 7.60
CA GLY A 74 3.56 -15.96 8.33
C GLY A 74 4.91 -15.81 7.64
N ARG A 75 5.00 -16.12 6.35
CA ARG A 75 6.22 -15.99 5.55
C ARG A 75 6.74 -14.55 5.46
N LEU A 76 5.85 -13.55 5.35
CA LEU A 76 6.24 -12.14 5.37
C LEU A 76 6.85 -11.74 6.71
N ILE A 77 6.35 -12.28 7.82
CA ILE A 77 6.92 -12.07 9.16
C ILE A 77 8.29 -12.75 9.27
N ASP A 78 8.43 -14.00 8.83
CA ASP A 78 9.69 -14.75 8.85
C ASP A 78 10.78 -14.06 8.03
N LYS A 79 10.41 -13.41 6.93
CA LYS A 79 11.32 -12.59 6.10
C LYS A 79 11.52 -11.16 6.63
N CYS A 80 10.96 -10.81 7.79
CA CYS A 80 11.03 -9.48 8.40
C CYS A 80 10.48 -8.34 7.50
N LEU A 81 9.62 -8.67 6.53
CA LEU A 81 8.97 -7.68 5.68
C LEU A 81 7.75 -7.05 6.36
N VAL A 82 7.13 -7.79 7.27
CA VAL A 82 6.02 -7.36 8.12
C VAL A 82 6.33 -7.76 9.56
N THR A 83 5.90 -6.96 10.51
CA THR A 83 6.00 -7.26 11.94
C THR A 83 4.63 -7.26 12.59
N LEU A 84 4.53 -7.91 13.74
CA LEU A 84 3.31 -7.93 14.54
C LEU A 84 3.56 -7.15 15.84
N GLU A 85 2.94 -5.99 15.96
CA GLU A 85 3.04 -5.12 17.12
C GLU A 85 1.67 -5.02 17.81
N HIS A 86 1.58 -5.50 19.05
CA HIS A 86 0.33 -5.49 19.83
C HIS A 86 -0.87 -6.10 19.07
N GLY A 87 -0.65 -7.18 18.31
CA GLY A 87 -1.67 -7.84 17.51
C GLY A 87 -2.05 -7.11 16.22
N ARG A 88 -1.32 -6.05 15.86
CA ARG A 88 -1.49 -5.28 14.63
C ARG A 88 -0.33 -5.53 13.67
N LEU A 89 -0.62 -5.59 12.39
CA LEU A 89 0.41 -5.69 11.37
C LEU A 89 1.10 -4.34 11.22
N SER A 90 2.43 -4.36 11.37
CA SER A 90 3.29 -3.19 11.18
C SER A 90 4.29 -3.47 10.07
N MET A 91 4.77 -2.41 9.45
CA MET A 91 5.72 -2.48 8.35
C MET A 91 6.62 -1.24 8.41
N HIS A 92 7.92 -1.45 8.23
CA HIS A 92 8.86 -0.33 8.19
C HIS A 92 8.50 0.63 7.05
N GLU A 93 8.71 1.94 7.26
CA GLU A 93 8.32 2.96 6.29
C GLU A 93 8.95 2.76 4.91
N LEU A 94 10.23 2.38 4.85
CA LEU A 94 10.92 2.09 3.59
C LEU A 94 10.32 0.91 2.82
N LEU A 95 9.84 -0.13 3.52
CA LEU A 95 9.14 -1.26 2.90
C LEU A 95 7.77 -0.83 2.38
N GLN A 96 7.07 0.01 3.13
CA GLN A 96 5.80 0.57 2.70
C GLN A 96 5.96 1.45 1.47
N GLN A 97 6.96 2.31 1.46
CA GLN A 97 7.29 3.16 0.33
C GLN A 97 7.64 2.30 -0.90
N MET A 98 8.50 1.30 -0.74
CA MET A 98 8.86 0.37 -1.82
C MET A 98 7.62 -0.33 -2.40
N GLY A 99 6.73 -0.85 -1.57
CA GLY A 99 5.50 -1.50 -2.04
C GLY A 99 4.61 -0.53 -2.84
N ARG A 100 4.46 0.71 -2.38
CA ARG A 100 3.73 1.76 -3.09
C ARG A 100 4.39 2.15 -4.41
N GLU A 101 5.71 2.23 -4.46
CA GLU A 101 6.46 2.52 -5.68
C GLU A 101 6.33 1.39 -6.71
N ILE A 102 6.35 0.13 -6.28
CA ILE A 102 6.10 -1.03 -7.15
C ILE A 102 4.76 -0.88 -7.86
N VAL A 103 3.69 -0.61 -7.12
CA VAL A 103 2.35 -0.41 -7.70
C VAL A 103 2.32 0.82 -8.63
N GLN A 104 3.03 1.90 -8.28
CA GLN A 104 3.10 3.08 -9.16
C GLN A 104 3.81 2.78 -10.49
N GLN A 105 4.81 1.90 -10.46
CA GLN A 105 5.59 1.51 -11.65
C GLN A 105 4.84 0.54 -12.57
N GLU A 106 3.79 -0.15 -12.10
CA GLU A 106 2.97 -1.04 -12.94
C GLU A 106 2.42 -0.32 -14.18
N SER A 107 1.96 0.91 -14.00
CA SER A 107 1.46 1.72 -15.11
C SER A 107 1.47 3.21 -14.81
N LYS A 108 1.77 4.01 -15.84
CA LYS A 108 1.55 5.47 -15.82
C LYS A 108 0.06 5.81 -15.74
N ASN A 109 -0.79 4.97 -16.33
CA ASN A 109 -2.25 5.13 -16.29
C ASN A 109 -2.78 4.56 -14.98
N LEU A 110 -3.46 5.39 -14.18
CA LEU A 110 -4.05 5.00 -12.91
C LEU A 110 -4.99 3.79 -13.04
N GLU A 111 -5.73 3.74 -14.13
CA GLU A 111 -6.73 2.71 -14.45
C GLU A 111 -6.14 1.30 -14.62
N LYS A 112 -4.83 1.22 -14.92
CA LYS A 112 -4.11 -0.03 -15.15
C LYS A 112 -3.29 -0.48 -13.95
N ARG A 113 -3.36 0.24 -12.83
CA ARG A 113 -2.68 -0.14 -11.59
C ARG A 113 -3.53 -1.13 -10.81
N SER A 114 -2.88 -2.10 -10.20
CA SER A 114 -3.54 -3.11 -9.38
C SER A 114 -4.16 -2.52 -8.10
N ARG A 115 -3.61 -1.41 -7.59
CA ARG A 115 -4.03 -0.77 -6.33
C ARG A 115 -3.96 0.75 -6.42
N ILE A 116 -4.92 1.42 -5.78
CA ILE A 116 -4.99 2.88 -5.71
C ILE A 116 -5.25 3.27 -4.25
N TRP A 117 -4.21 3.76 -3.58
CA TRP A 117 -4.28 4.12 -2.16
C TRP A 117 -4.36 5.63 -1.92
N HIS A 118 -4.02 6.45 -2.91
CA HIS A 118 -3.98 7.89 -2.75
C HIS A 118 -5.34 8.51 -3.10
N TYR A 119 -5.95 9.25 -2.15
CA TYR A 119 -7.30 9.82 -2.32
C TYR A 119 -7.46 10.70 -3.57
N LYS A 120 -6.41 11.46 -3.96
CA LYS A 120 -6.44 12.30 -5.17
C LYS A 120 -6.55 11.45 -6.44
N ASP A 121 -5.91 10.29 -6.47
CA ASP A 121 -5.95 9.40 -7.61
C ASP A 121 -7.30 8.67 -7.68
N SER A 122 -7.84 8.26 -6.55
CA SER A 122 -9.21 7.72 -6.45
C SER A 122 -10.24 8.75 -6.92
N HIS A 123 -10.10 10.02 -6.50
CA HIS A 123 -11.00 11.09 -6.93
C HIS A 123 -10.93 11.33 -8.44
N LYS A 124 -9.72 11.31 -9.04
CA LYS A 124 -9.56 11.46 -10.50
C LYS A 124 -10.25 10.34 -11.29
N LEU A 125 -10.21 9.11 -10.78
CA LEU A 125 -10.88 7.98 -11.43
C LEU A 125 -12.40 8.06 -11.30
N LEU A 126 -12.89 8.46 -10.12
CA LEU A 126 -14.33 8.67 -9.88
C LEU A 126 -14.92 9.73 -10.81
N THR A 127 -14.19 10.84 -11.01
CA THR A 127 -14.65 11.93 -11.89
C THR A 127 -14.69 11.54 -13.38
N LYS A 128 -13.93 10.49 -13.75
CA LYS A 128 -13.90 9.97 -15.13
C LYS A 128 -14.87 8.81 -15.40
N ASN A 129 -15.82 8.54 -14.50
CA ASN A 129 -16.77 7.41 -14.57
C ASN A 129 -16.11 6.02 -14.72
N MET A 130 -14.89 5.86 -14.21
CA MET A 130 -14.13 4.61 -14.28
C MET A 130 -14.35 3.77 -13.01
N VAL A 131 -15.59 3.35 -12.80
CA VAL A 131 -16.07 2.77 -11.54
C VAL A 131 -15.52 1.38 -11.24
N TYR A 132 -15.13 0.59 -12.24
CA TYR A 132 -14.79 -0.82 -12.05
C TYR A 132 -13.52 -1.08 -11.21
N ILE A 133 -12.49 -0.25 -11.33
CA ILE A 133 -11.22 -0.43 -10.59
C ILE A 133 -11.35 0.11 -9.16
N LEU A 134 -12.26 1.06 -8.96
CA LEU A 134 -12.49 1.72 -7.68
C LEU A 134 -13.24 0.86 -6.67
N CYS A 135 -14.08 -0.08 -7.11
CA CYS A 135 -14.83 -0.94 -6.19
C CYS A 135 -13.90 -1.71 -5.24
N PHE A 136 -12.76 -2.19 -5.72
CA PHE A 136 -11.83 -2.94 -4.89
C PHE A 136 -11.01 -2.02 -3.96
N SER A 137 -10.46 -0.93 -4.48
CA SER A 137 -9.60 -0.01 -3.71
C SER A 137 -10.39 0.85 -2.72
N ILE A 138 -11.58 1.32 -3.11
CA ILE A 138 -12.44 2.13 -2.24
C ILE A 138 -13.13 1.25 -1.21
N PHE A 139 -13.58 0.06 -1.56
CA PHE A 139 -14.16 -0.89 -0.62
C PHE A 139 -13.16 -1.21 0.49
N SER A 140 -11.88 -1.42 0.15
CA SER A 140 -10.83 -1.56 1.14
C SER A 140 -10.70 -0.32 2.02
N ILE A 141 -10.59 0.89 1.45
CA ILE A 141 -10.36 2.13 2.22
C ILE A 141 -11.53 2.47 3.15
N TYR A 142 -12.77 2.31 2.71
CA TYR A 142 -13.95 2.69 3.49
C TYR A 142 -14.39 1.63 4.48
N PHE A 143 -14.31 0.37 4.13
CA PHE A 143 -14.63 -0.74 5.02
C PHE A 143 -13.67 -0.81 6.21
N PHE A 144 -12.41 -0.38 6.02
CA PHE A 144 -11.37 -0.46 7.05
C PHE A 144 -11.26 0.75 7.95
N ASN A 145 -11.73 1.92 7.56
CA ASN A 145 -11.70 3.11 8.41
C ASN A 145 -12.81 3.14 9.47
N GLY A 146 -13.53 2.04 9.70
CA GLY A 146 -14.56 1.96 10.75
C GLY A 146 -15.76 2.87 10.49
N PHE A 147 -15.93 3.34 9.27
CA PHE A 147 -17.14 4.05 8.88
C PHE A 147 -18.27 3.04 8.81
N SER A 148 -19.17 3.13 9.80
CA SER A 148 -20.39 2.36 9.89
C SER A 148 -21.11 2.28 8.54
N LEU A 149 -21.61 1.09 8.20
CA LEU A 149 -22.45 0.82 7.03
C LEU A 149 -23.59 1.86 6.82
N TYR A 150 -23.98 2.53 7.88
CA TYR A 150 -25.02 3.58 7.84
C TYR A 150 -24.64 4.81 6.99
N ASN A 151 -23.36 5.14 6.87
CA ASN A 151 -22.91 6.23 6.01
C ASN A 151 -22.66 5.79 4.56
N ILE A 152 -22.60 4.49 4.33
CA ILE A 152 -22.43 3.90 3.01
C ILE A 152 -23.73 3.96 2.24
N GLU A 153 -24.89 3.67 2.84
CA GLU A 153 -26.20 3.74 2.17
C GLU A 153 -26.52 5.14 1.65
N GLN A 154 -26.17 6.19 2.37
CA GLN A 154 -26.37 7.57 1.89
C GLN A 154 -25.47 7.92 0.68
N LYS A 155 -24.27 7.29 0.56
CA LYS A 155 -23.37 7.48 -0.59
C LYS A 155 -23.61 6.47 -1.72
N TYR A 156 -24.17 5.30 -1.42
CA TYR A 156 -24.59 4.33 -2.45
C TYR A 156 -25.80 4.81 -3.27
N ASN A 157 -26.62 5.72 -2.77
CA ASN A 157 -27.56 6.44 -3.60
C ASN A 157 -26.87 7.25 -4.72
N PHE A 158 -25.58 7.56 -4.55
CA PHE A 158 -24.75 8.16 -5.61
C PHE A 158 -24.24 7.11 -6.62
N LEU A 159 -24.08 5.86 -6.21
CA LEU A 159 -23.63 4.74 -7.06
C LEU A 159 -24.79 4.08 -7.82
N ASN A 160 -26.03 4.11 -7.29
CA ASN A 160 -27.22 3.66 -8.01
C ASN A 160 -27.59 4.53 -9.23
N ILE A 161 -26.99 5.71 -9.37
CA ILE A 161 -27.13 6.55 -10.57
C ILE A 161 -26.23 6.06 -11.72
N CYS A 162 -25.24 5.18 -11.44
CA CYS A 162 -24.31 4.65 -12.46
C CYS A 162 -24.66 3.25 -12.96
N PHE A 163 -25.83 2.68 -12.55
CA PHE A 163 -26.30 1.35 -12.97
C PHE A 163 -27.59 1.40 -13.81
N ILE A 164 -27.82 2.51 -14.51
CA ILE A 164 -28.83 2.58 -15.59
C ILE A 164 -28.10 2.86 -16.89
#